data_187f8932466a0d59fdfa1f822d3f81a1
#
_entry.id   187f8932466a0d59fdfa1f822d3f81a1
#
_cell.length_a   1.000
_cell.length_b   1.000
_cell.length_c   1.000
_cell.angle_alpha   90.00
_cell.angle_beta   90.00
_cell.angle_gamma   90.00
#
_symmetry.space_group_name_H-M   'P 1'
#
loop_
_entity.id
_entity.type
_entity.pdbx_description
1 polymer ?
#
loop_
_entity_poly.entity_id
_entity_poly.type
_entity_poly.pdbx_seq_one_letter_code
_entity_poly.pdbx_strand_id
1 'polypeptide(L)'
;MKNKKKYILFGAVDIGYRIEHYSKFIENHLSHRLQAESFSKYILPSSHYKTKYTFSCPIDKTHPILLYSFSFCFFIFSLFRYDIFHFISGETILTRRLRSMELKIYKLLGKRVVMHFVGSDIRSEEYLTMKEKNIHQFLKGEDFGEKSMLSQKKLIADAKHYADYIIVSTPDLKKIIPNSIYYPVVLDYQKFLDEVSAISFKPKSNNEVVILHSPSSVKKSNLKGTNHIMSVLNKLVASNKYNIRLILPAENNVERKTNYSASRYELFSYYNEADIVIDQMIIGWYGLLSVEALVAGKYVVSYVEESLKEELFPECPIKMADVNTLEKVLIEIIEEILKGKNPFMCDIQRNWVKKYHTIENMNEELLTAWHLKSNI
;
A
#
# COMPACT_ATOMS: atom_id res chain seq x y z
N MET A 1 14.44 36.49 10.84
CA MET A 1 15.01 35.32 11.55
C MET A 1 15.13 34.20 10.54
N LYS A 2 16.31 33.61 10.29
CA LYS A 2 16.44 32.42 9.43
C LYS A 2 15.66 31.28 10.09
N ASN A 3 14.62 30.78 9.45
CA ASN A 3 13.88 29.63 9.92
C ASN A 3 14.87 28.47 10.09
N LYS A 4 15.04 27.96 11.32
CA LYS A 4 15.92 26.84 11.61
C LYS A 4 15.40 25.62 10.86
N LYS A 5 16.27 24.95 10.09
CA LYS A 5 15.94 23.71 9.39
C LYS A 5 15.45 22.67 10.40
N LYS A 6 14.28 22.06 10.15
CA LYS A 6 13.69 21.01 10.99
C LYS A 6 14.15 19.63 10.53
N TYR A 7 14.11 18.68 11.45
CA TYR A 7 14.44 17.28 11.18
C TYR A 7 13.20 16.41 11.32
N ILE A 8 12.94 15.58 10.33
CA ILE A 8 11.83 14.59 10.33
C ILE A 8 12.38 13.17 10.31
N LEU A 9 11.84 12.33 11.19
CA LEU A 9 12.07 10.90 11.18
C LEU A 9 10.90 10.17 10.55
N PHE A 10 11.16 9.42 9.49
CA PHE A 10 10.23 8.44 8.94
C PHE A 10 10.50 7.06 9.54
N GLY A 11 9.47 6.38 10.04
CA GLY A 11 9.61 5.05 10.62
C GLY A 11 8.28 4.40 10.94
N ALA A 12 8.26 3.27 11.62
CA ALA A 12 9.37 2.36 11.90
C ALA A 12 9.38 1.16 10.94
N VAL A 13 8.41 1.11 10.04
CA VAL A 13 8.23 0.08 9.01
C VAL A 13 7.83 0.77 7.72
N ASP A 14 8.49 0.43 6.61
CA ASP A 14 8.08 0.90 5.29
C ASP A 14 7.08 -0.04 4.65
N ILE A 15 6.02 0.52 4.09
CA ILE A 15 5.01 -0.20 3.32
C ILE A 15 4.76 0.55 2.02
N GLY A 16 5.05 -0.10 0.89
CA GLY A 16 4.85 0.46 -0.44
C GLY A 16 5.80 1.61 -0.77
N TYR A 17 7.06 1.53 -0.31
CA TYR A 17 8.13 2.51 -0.59
C TYR A 17 7.84 3.95 -0.13
N ARG A 18 6.89 4.17 0.75
CA ARG A 18 6.50 5.51 1.19
C ARG A 18 7.63 6.29 1.82
N ILE A 19 8.43 5.62 2.67
CA ILE A 19 9.58 6.26 3.33
C ILE A 19 10.58 6.76 2.29
N GLU A 20 10.89 5.93 1.29
CA GLU A 20 11.80 6.32 0.21
C GLU A 20 11.25 7.49 -0.59
N HIS A 21 9.96 7.43 -1.01
CA HIS A 21 9.33 8.47 -1.81
C HIS A 21 9.27 9.81 -1.05
N TYR A 22 8.88 9.79 0.23
CA TYR A 22 8.81 11.01 1.05
C TYR A 22 10.19 11.60 1.33
N SER A 23 11.18 10.76 1.60
CA SER A 23 12.55 11.21 1.84
C SER A 23 13.14 11.87 0.60
N LYS A 24 13.00 11.26 -0.57
CA LYS A 24 13.45 11.85 -1.86
C LYS A 24 12.73 13.16 -2.19
N PHE A 25 11.41 13.21 -1.99
CA PHE A 25 10.67 14.45 -2.21
C PHE A 25 11.19 15.60 -1.34
N ILE A 26 11.46 15.34 -0.06
CA ILE A 26 12.04 16.33 0.84
C ILE A 26 13.45 16.74 0.38
N GLU A 27 14.29 15.77 0.01
CA GLU A 27 15.63 16.03 -0.48
C GLU A 27 15.64 16.93 -1.72
N ASN A 28 14.76 16.64 -2.67
CA ASN A 28 14.71 17.35 -3.95
C ASN A 28 14.05 18.73 -3.85
N HIS A 29 13.01 18.88 -3.03
CA HIS A 29 12.15 20.08 -3.05
C HIS A 29 12.17 20.89 -1.76
N LEU A 30 12.49 20.29 -0.62
CA LEU A 30 12.34 20.92 0.70
C LEU A 30 13.63 20.90 1.54
N SER A 31 14.78 20.54 0.94
CA SER A 31 16.05 20.39 1.65
C SER A 31 16.53 21.66 2.39
N HIS A 32 16.06 22.82 1.98
CA HIS A 32 16.33 24.11 2.63
C HIS A 32 15.49 24.32 3.91
N ARG A 33 14.37 23.60 4.10
CA ARG A 33 13.46 23.73 5.25
C ARG A 33 13.43 22.50 6.14
N LEU A 34 13.60 21.31 5.55
CA LEU A 34 13.42 20.02 6.21
C LEU A 34 14.56 19.06 5.85
N GLN A 35 15.01 18.29 6.82
CA GLN A 35 15.93 17.17 6.64
C GLN A 35 15.22 15.87 6.98
N ALA A 36 15.11 14.96 6.01
CA ALA A 36 14.53 13.65 6.21
C ALA A 36 15.60 12.63 6.61
N GLU A 37 15.28 11.85 7.62
CA GLU A 37 16.00 10.64 8.00
C GLU A 37 15.00 9.51 8.21
N SER A 38 15.42 8.27 8.07
CA SER A 38 14.54 7.11 8.14
C SER A 38 15.06 6.05 9.08
N PHE A 39 14.14 5.38 9.76
CA PHE A 39 14.44 4.30 10.70
C PHE A 39 13.65 3.05 10.36
N SER A 40 14.34 1.91 10.23
CA SER A 40 13.71 0.60 10.15
C SER A 40 13.96 -0.20 11.42
N LYS A 41 12.87 -0.57 12.09
CA LYS A 41 12.88 -1.37 13.31
C LYS A 41 13.17 -2.85 13.06
N TYR A 42 12.86 -3.32 11.85
CA TYR A 42 12.99 -4.71 11.48
C TYR A 42 13.78 -4.83 10.18
N ILE A 43 14.68 -5.79 10.13
CA ILE A 43 15.27 -6.22 8.86
C ILE A 43 14.15 -6.89 8.07
N LEU A 44 13.69 -6.22 7.03
CA LEU A 44 12.73 -6.82 6.09
C LEU A 44 13.50 -7.78 5.17
N PRO A 45 12.92 -8.93 4.79
CA PRO A 45 13.55 -9.81 3.83
C PRO A 45 13.93 -9.02 2.57
N SER A 46 15.19 -9.10 2.17
CA SER A 46 15.81 -8.30 1.10
C SER A 46 15.16 -8.44 -0.27
N SER A 47 14.24 -9.40 -0.43
CA SER A 47 13.54 -9.69 -1.69
C SER A 47 12.46 -8.69 -2.09
N HIS A 48 11.96 -7.88 -1.14
CA HIS A 48 10.79 -7.01 -1.40
C HIS A 48 11.11 -5.54 -1.52
N TYR A 49 11.98 -5.02 -0.65
CA TYR A 49 12.26 -3.59 -0.59
C TYR A 49 13.76 -3.35 -0.40
N LYS A 50 14.44 -2.82 -1.41
CA LYS A 50 15.83 -2.38 -1.31
C LYS A 50 15.94 -0.95 -0.77
N THR A 51 14.99 -0.51 0.06
CA THR A 51 15.01 0.81 0.66
C THR A 51 16.25 0.94 1.56
N LYS A 52 17.10 1.91 1.27
CA LYS A 52 18.20 2.27 2.15
C LYS A 52 17.68 3.18 3.26
N TYR A 53 17.68 2.69 4.49
CA TYR A 53 17.34 3.50 5.65
C TYR A 53 18.56 4.25 6.17
N THR A 54 18.34 5.45 6.71
CA THR A 54 19.40 6.19 7.43
C THR A 54 19.87 5.40 8.64
N PHE A 55 18.90 4.80 9.35
CA PHE A 55 19.15 3.92 10.50
C PHE A 55 18.35 2.65 10.36
N SER A 56 18.98 1.53 10.60
CA SER A 56 18.29 0.23 10.67
C SER A 56 18.71 -0.52 11.93
N CYS A 57 17.76 -1.17 12.57
CA CYS A 57 18.10 -2.06 13.67
C CYS A 57 18.81 -3.28 13.12
N PRO A 58 20.07 -3.54 13.52
CA PRO A 58 20.83 -4.68 13.04
C PRO A 58 20.45 -6.00 13.75
N ILE A 59 19.50 -5.94 14.70
CA ILE A 59 19.19 -7.02 15.62
C ILE A 59 17.98 -7.80 15.10
N ASP A 60 18.12 -9.11 14.97
CA ASP A 60 17.03 -10.00 14.59
C ASP A 60 15.96 -10.09 15.70
N LYS A 61 14.73 -10.38 15.30
CA LYS A 61 13.59 -10.59 16.21
C LYS A 61 13.77 -11.76 17.18
N THR A 62 14.70 -12.67 16.90
CA THR A 62 15.07 -13.79 17.78
C THR A 62 15.78 -13.33 19.05
N HIS A 63 16.31 -12.11 19.08
CA HIS A 63 16.99 -11.50 20.22
C HIS A 63 16.19 -10.32 20.81
N PRO A 64 15.03 -10.56 21.44
CA PRO A 64 14.10 -9.49 21.82
C PRO A 64 14.70 -8.50 22.83
N ILE A 65 15.53 -8.93 23.76
CA ILE A 65 16.15 -8.05 24.77
C ILE A 65 17.06 -7.02 24.08
N LEU A 66 17.94 -7.48 23.19
CA LEU A 66 18.85 -6.60 22.45
C LEU A 66 18.07 -5.65 21.53
N LEU A 67 17.04 -6.17 20.84
CA LEU A 67 16.16 -5.36 19.99
C LEU A 67 15.47 -4.24 20.79
N TYR A 68 14.99 -4.56 21.99
CA TYR A 68 14.33 -3.56 22.84
C TYR A 68 15.32 -2.54 23.39
N SER A 69 16.52 -2.97 23.80
CA SER A 69 17.58 -2.08 24.26
C SER A 69 18.01 -1.11 23.15
N PHE A 70 18.24 -1.62 21.94
CA PHE A 70 18.54 -0.79 20.78
C PHE A 70 17.42 0.20 20.47
N SER A 71 16.17 -0.26 20.44
CA SER A 71 15.01 0.60 20.18
C SER A 71 14.87 1.68 21.24
N PHE A 72 15.16 1.38 22.50
CA PHE A 72 15.14 2.35 23.60
C PHE A 72 16.25 3.39 23.48
N CYS A 73 17.48 2.97 23.20
CA CYS A 73 18.58 3.89 22.97
C CYS A 73 18.30 4.82 21.78
N PHE A 74 17.79 4.26 20.67
CA PHE A 74 17.42 5.02 19.50
C PHE A 74 16.26 5.98 19.80
N PHE A 75 15.27 5.57 20.60
CA PHE A 75 14.20 6.44 21.06
C PHE A 75 14.75 7.65 21.81
N ILE A 76 15.64 7.47 22.78
CA ILE A 76 16.26 8.59 23.52
C ILE A 76 17.04 9.50 22.57
N PHE A 77 17.87 8.94 21.67
CA PHE A 77 18.57 9.73 20.66
C PHE A 77 17.59 10.56 19.80
N SER A 78 16.48 9.95 19.38
CA SER A 78 15.48 10.57 18.51
C SER A 78 14.82 11.80 19.15
N LEU A 79 14.64 11.83 20.47
CA LEU A 79 14.03 12.96 21.19
C LEU A 79 14.84 14.26 21.03
N PHE A 80 16.15 14.16 20.93
CA PHE A 80 17.05 15.32 20.77
C PHE A 80 17.30 15.68 19.31
N ARG A 81 17.15 14.70 18.40
CA ARG A 81 17.49 14.86 16.98
C ARG A 81 16.34 15.40 16.14
N TYR A 82 15.10 14.91 16.36
CA TYR A 82 13.98 15.17 15.46
C TYR A 82 12.94 16.10 16.05
N ASP A 83 12.33 16.91 15.17
CA ASP A 83 11.21 17.80 15.46
C ASP A 83 9.87 17.15 15.08
N ILE A 84 9.89 16.29 14.05
CA ILE A 84 8.72 15.67 13.46
C ILE A 84 8.94 14.15 13.38
N PHE A 85 7.93 13.40 13.77
CA PHE A 85 7.88 11.93 13.66
C PHE A 85 6.72 11.53 12.75
N HIS A 86 7.01 10.84 11.65
CA HIS A 86 6.00 10.33 10.74
C HIS A 86 6.06 8.81 10.71
N PHE A 87 5.12 8.19 11.45
CA PHE A 87 5.04 6.74 11.60
C PHE A 87 4.07 6.14 10.60
N ILE A 88 4.53 5.12 9.86
CA ILE A 88 3.74 4.39 8.87
C ILE A 88 3.29 3.06 9.46
N SER A 89 2.05 2.64 9.13
CA SER A 89 1.45 1.37 9.57
C SER A 89 1.32 1.23 11.10
N GLY A 90 1.23 2.34 11.82
CA GLY A 90 1.00 2.35 13.28
C GLY A 90 2.14 1.78 14.12
N GLU A 91 3.28 1.43 13.52
CA GLU A 91 4.47 1.02 14.27
C GLU A 91 5.31 2.24 14.62
N THR A 92 5.74 2.33 15.89
CA THR A 92 6.58 3.37 16.43
C THR A 92 7.96 2.81 16.81
N ILE A 93 8.89 3.64 17.31
CA ILE A 93 10.24 3.19 17.66
C ILE A 93 10.20 2.11 18.74
N LEU A 94 9.43 2.34 19.80
CA LEU A 94 9.29 1.39 20.90
C LEU A 94 8.33 0.23 20.54
N THR A 95 8.10 -0.64 21.48
CA THR A 95 7.14 -1.75 21.32
C THR A 95 5.70 -1.27 21.35
N ARG A 96 4.79 -2.05 20.78
CA ARG A 96 3.34 -1.76 20.85
C ARG A 96 2.81 -1.54 22.27
N ARG A 97 3.43 -2.20 23.28
CA ARG A 97 3.07 -2.02 24.70
C ARG A 97 3.44 -0.65 25.23
N LEU A 98 4.55 -0.09 24.76
CA LEU A 98 5.10 1.20 25.21
C LEU A 98 4.69 2.37 24.30
N ARG A 99 3.96 2.13 23.21
CA ARG A 99 3.58 3.16 22.23
C ARG A 99 2.84 4.34 22.87
N SER A 100 1.86 4.10 23.73
CA SER A 100 1.12 5.20 24.40
C SER A 100 2.05 6.08 25.22
N MET A 101 3.04 5.49 25.91
CA MET A 101 4.07 6.24 26.64
C MET A 101 4.98 7.03 25.69
N GLU A 102 5.45 6.39 24.63
CA GLU A 102 6.28 7.01 23.60
C GLU A 102 5.61 8.25 22.99
N LEU A 103 4.37 8.10 22.53
CA LEU A 103 3.59 9.19 21.92
C LEU A 103 3.29 10.31 22.94
N LYS A 104 3.03 9.96 24.19
CA LYS A 104 2.86 10.94 25.27
C LYS A 104 4.14 11.76 25.48
N ILE A 105 5.32 11.14 25.47
CA ILE A 105 6.59 11.83 25.61
C ILE A 105 6.83 12.81 24.46
N TYR A 106 6.59 12.39 23.20
CA TYR A 106 6.67 13.30 22.05
C TYR A 106 5.79 14.53 22.24
N LYS A 107 4.54 14.32 22.63
CA LYS A 107 3.59 15.42 22.87
C LYS A 107 4.06 16.37 23.98
N LEU A 108 4.54 15.84 25.10
CA LEU A 108 5.08 16.65 26.21
C LEU A 108 6.31 17.47 25.80
N LEU A 109 7.13 16.97 24.89
CA LEU A 109 8.30 17.66 24.36
C LEU A 109 7.99 18.57 23.17
N GLY A 110 6.72 18.78 22.85
CA GLY A 110 6.29 19.63 21.72
C GLY A 110 6.72 19.09 20.34
N LYS A 111 6.99 17.79 20.24
CA LYS A 111 7.30 17.13 18.96
C LYS A 111 6.02 16.92 18.17
N ARG A 112 6.12 17.10 16.85
CA ARG A 112 4.99 16.83 15.95
C ARG A 112 4.93 15.34 15.58
N VAL A 113 3.77 14.74 15.76
CA VAL A 113 3.53 13.32 15.47
C VAL A 113 2.51 13.17 14.35
N VAL A 114 2.90 12.49 13.27
CA VAL A 114 2.03 12.09 12.16
C VAL A 114 1.88 10.58 12.19
N MET A 115 0.63 10.10 12.27
CA MET A 115 0.31 8.67 12.19
C MET A 115 -0.33 8.38 10.84
N HIS A 116 0.28 7.49 10.04
CA HIS A 116 -0.16 7.18 8.69
C HIS A 116 -0.59 5.72 8.58
N PHE A 117 -1.89 5.48 8.47
CA PHE A 117 -2.46 4.15 8.36
C PHE A 117 -2.64 3.72 6.89
N VAL A 118 -2.28 2.47 6.62
CA VAL A 118 -2.20 1.97 5.24
C VAL A 118 -3.23 0.88 4.91
N GLY A 119 -4.02 0.45 5.91
CA GLY A 119 -5.12 -0.50 5.70
C GLY A 119 -5.23 -1.54 6.80
N SER A 120 -4.59 -2.70 6.67
CA SER A 120 -4.72 -3.83 7.61
C SER A 120 -4.21 -3.54 9.03
N ASP A 121 -3.54 -2.43 9.24
CA ASP A 121 -3.10 -1.93 10.55
C ASP A 121 -4.26 -1.50 11.44
N ILE A 122 -5.33 -0.94 10.86
CA ILE A 122 -6.53 -0.52 11.60
C ILE A 122 -7.85 -1.11 11.06
N ARG A 123 -7.85 -1.75 9.88
CA ARG A 123 -9.03 -2.40 9.32
C ARG A 123 -9.27 -3.72 10.03
N SER A 124 -10.21 -3.73 11.00
CA SER A 124 -10.55 -4.92 11.78
C SER A 124 -11.56 -5.83 11.06
N GLU A 125 -11.67 -7.08 11.52
CA GLU A 125 -12.72 -7.99 11.09
C GLU A 125 -14.12 -7.40 11.34
N GLU A 126 -14.33 -6.83 12.53
CA GLU A 126 -15.59 -6.17 12.91
C GLU A 126 -15.98 -5.10 11.89
N TYR A 127 -15.03 -4.29 11.46
CA TYR A 127 -15.25 -3.27 10.43
C TYR A 127 -15.59 -3.90 9.07
N LEU A 128 -14.88 -4.95 8.65
CA LEU A 128 -15.13 -5.63 7.39
C LEU A 128 -16.50 -6.31 7.36
N THR A 129 -16.91 -6.90 8.47
CA THR A 129 -18.20 -7.61 8.58
C THR A 129 -19.40 -6.67 8.66
N MET A 130 -19.20 -5.46 9.15
CA MET A 130 -20.23 -4.41 9.12
C MET A 130 -20.51 -3.88 7.71
N LYS A 131 -19.52 -3.93 6.82
CA LYS A 131 -19.64 -3.42 5.43
C LYS A 131 -20.63 -4.19 4.60
N GLU A 132 -20.59 -5.51 4.64
CA GLU A 132 -21.48 -6.39 3.88
C GLU A 132 -21.83 -7.64 4.68
N LYS A 133 -23.12 -7.95 4.78
CA LYS A 133 -23.61 -9.16 5.48
C LYS A 133 -23.03 -10.47 4.94
N ASN A 134 -22.60 -10.49 3.67
CA ASN A 134 -22.09 -11.68 2.98
C ASN A 134 -20.55 -11.81 3.02
N ILE A 135 -19.83 -10.82 3.57
CA ILE A 135 -18.38 -10.83 3.58
C ILE A 135 -17.80 -12.00 4.40
N HIS A 136 -18.53 -12.45 5.43
CA HIS A 136 -18.10 -13.60 6.26
C HIS A 136 -17.77 -14.87 5.47
N GLN A 137 -18.50 -15.13 4.37
CA GLN A 137 -18.22 -16.31 3.54
C GLN A 137 -16.86 -16.24 2.84
N PHE A 138 -16.38 -15.03 2.55
CA PHE A 138 -15.07 -14.81 1.91
C PHE A 138 -13.92 -14.72 2.92
N LEU A 139 -14.23 -14.44 4.19
CA LEU A 139 -13.25 -14.32 5.27
C LEU A 139 -13.06 -15.61 6.07
N LYS A 140 -13.76 -16.69 5.72
CA LYS A 140 -13.59 -18.00 6.35
C LYS A 140 -12.13 -18.45 6.29
N GLY A 141 -11.54 -18.73 7.45
CA GLY A 141 -10.15 -19.16 7.58
C GLY A 141 -9.12 -18.04 7.79
N GLU A 142 -9.53 -16.77 7.78
CA GLU A 142 -8.67 -15.67 8.22
C GLU A 142 -8.68 -15.61 9.77
N ASP A 143 -7.49 -15.73 10.36
CA ASP A 143 -7.32 -15.55 11.80
C ASP A 143 -7.08 -14.05 12.11
N PHE A 144 -8.14 -13.34 12.40
CA PHE A 144 -8.05 -11.98 12.90
C PHE A 144 -7.69 -11.90 14.38
N GLY A 145 -7.79 -12.98 15.10
CA GLY A 145 -7.46 -13.16 16.53
C GLY A 145 -7.86 -12.02 17.45
N GLU A 146 -8.48 -12.31 18.57
CA GLU A 146 -8.94 -11.31 19.56
C GLU A 146 -7.82 -10.35 19.99
N LYS A 147 -6.58 -10.86 20.13
CA LYS A 147 -5.39 -10.04 20.45
C LYS A 147 -5.06 -9.02 19.36
N SER A 148 -5.32 -9.34 18.09
CA SER A 148 -5.13 -8.41 16.97
C SER A 148 -6.13 -7.28 17.04
N MET A 149 -7.41 -7.57 17.28
CA MET A 149 -8.48 -6.60 17.38
C MET A 149 -8.25 -5.62 18.55
N LEU A 150 -7.90 -6.12 19.73
CA LEU A 150 -7.56 -5.29 20.90
C LEU A 150 -6.35 -4.38 20.62
N SER A 151 -5.34 -4.89 19.92
CA SER A 151 -4.18 -4.11 19.52
C SER A 151 -4.53 -2.99 18.54
N GLN A 152 -5.45 -3.24 17.58
CA GLN A 152 -5.92 -2.23 16.64
C GLN A 152 -6.78 -1.15 17.34
N LYS A 153 -7.70 -1.53 18.20
CA LYS A 153 -8.50 -0.59 19.01
C LYS A 153 -7.60 0.33 19.84
N LYS A 154 -6.58 -0.23 20.50
CA LYS A 154 -5.60 0.56 21.25
C LYS A 154 -4.78 1.48 20.34
N LEU A 155 -4.36 1.01 19.18
CA LEU A 155 -3.62 1.82 18.20
C LEU A 155 -4.42 3.03 17.74
N ILE A 156 -5.70 2.83 17.42
CA ILE A 156 -6.62 3.89 17.01
C ILE A 156 -6.81 4.91 18.15
N ALA A 157 -7.00 4.44 19.39
CA ALA A 157 -7.14 5.29 20.55
C ALA A 157 -5.87 6.12 20.81
N ASP A 158 -4.70 5.49 20.76
CA ASP A 158 -3.40 6.17 20.90
C ASP A 158 -3.21 7.26 19.84
N ALA A 159 -3.52 6.94 18.58
CA ALA A 159 -3.41 7.90 17.47
C ALA A 159 -4.35 9.09 17.65
N LYS A 160 -5.64 8.84 17.95
CA LYS A 160 -6.63 9.91 18.19
C LYS A 160 -6.26 10.84 19.35
N HIS A 161 -5.55 10.32 20.36
CA HIS A 161 -5.21 11.10 21.55
C HIS A 161 -3.89 11.85 21.44
N TYR A 162 -2.89 11.27 20.76
CA TYR A 162 -1.52 11.79 20.78
C TYR A 162 -1.02 12.33 19.44
N ALA A 163 -1.54 11.87 18.31
CA ALA A 163 -1.08 12.36 17.03
C ALA A 163 -1.61 13.77 16.73
N ASP A 164 -0.77 14.62 16.17
CA ASP A 164 -1.15 15.94 15.66
C ASP A 164 -1.82 15.85 14.31
N TYR A 165 -1.53 14.79 13.55
CA TYR A 165 -2.11 14.58 12.24
C TYR A 165 -2.26 13.08 11.95
N ILE A 166 -3.41 12.70 11.42
CA ILE A 166 -3.70 11.30 11.07
C ILE A 166 -3.98 11.22 9.59
N ILE A 167 -3.20 10.40 8.89
CA ILE A 167 -3.34 10.13 7.45
C ILE A 167 -3.85 8.70 7.27
N VAL A 168 -4.72 8.50 6.30
CA VAL A 168 -5.19 7.19 5.86
C VAL A 168 -4.97 7.02 4.35
N SER A 169 -4.50 5.85 3.91
CA SER A 169 -4.16 5.60 2.51
C SER A 169 -5.35 5.16 1.65
N THR A 170 -6.47 4.83 2.26
CA THR A 170 -7.71 4.47 1.56
C THR A 170 -8.89 5.16 2.23
N PRO A 171 -9.88 5.68 1.48
CA PRO A 171 -10.94 6.51 2.04
C PRO A 171 -11.89 5.75 2.98
N ASP A 172 -12.00 4.42 2.84
CA ASP A 172 -12.78 3.59 3.75
C ASP A 172 -12.31 3.69 5.20
N LEU A 173 -11.02 3.94 5.43
CA LEU A 173 -10.47 4.10 6.77
C LEU A 173 -10.93 5.39 7.47
N LYS A 174 -11.43 6.38 6.73
CA LYS A 174 -12.10 7.57 7.32
C LYS A 174 -13.34 7.16 8.13
N LYS A 175 -14.00 6.05 7.80
CA LYS A 175 -15.12 5.52 8.60
C LYS A 175 -14.66 5.02 9.98
N ILE A 176 -13.39 4.60 10.12
CA ILE A 176 -12.77 4.18 11.39
C ILE A 176 -12.23 5.39 12.15
N ILE A 177 -11.62 6.35 11.44
CA ILE A 177 -11.07 7.58 12.00
C ILE A 177 -11.61 8.78 11.20
N PRO A 178 -12.81 9.30 11.53
CA PRO A 178 -13.49 10.34 10.73
C PRO A 178 -12.66 11.62 10.52
N ASN A 179 -11.85 12.01 11.49
CA ASN A 179 -11.01 13.22 11.42
C ASN A 179 -9.64 12.98 10.74
N SER A 180 -9.45 11.83 10.11
CA SER A 180 -8.24 11.56 9.33
C SER A 180 -8.31 12.16 7.94
N ILE A 181 -7.16 12.43 7.36
CA ILE A 181 -7.03 12.93 6.00
C ILE A 181 -6.73 11.75 5.07
N TYR A 182 -7.49 11.64 4.00
CA TYR A 182 -7.19 10.69 2.93
C TYR A 182 -5.99 11.19 2.13
N TYR A 183 -4.97 10.37 2.03
CA TYR A 183 -3.82 10.58 1.18
C TYR A 183 -3.58 9.30 0.36
N PRO A 184 -3.69 9.36 -0.97
CA PRO A 184 -3.66 8.17 -1.81
C PRO A 184 -2.29 7.48 -1.78
N VAL A 185 -2.28 6.25 -2.28
CA VAL A 185 -1.01 5.59 -2.61
C VAL A 185 -0.30 6.40 -3.68
N VAL A 186 0.96 6.72 -3.45
CA VAL A 186 1.83 7.39 -4.41
C VAL A 186 3.01 6.52 -4.79
N LEU A 187 3.54 6.71 -5.99
CA LEU A 187 4.73 6.02 -6.48
C LEU A 187 5.71 7.02 -7.14
N ASP A 188 6.97 6.64 -7.20
CA ASP A 188 7.99 7.30 -8.03
C ASP A 188 7.75 6.85 -9.49
N TYR A 189 6.96 7.66 -10.21
CA TYR A 189 6.45 7.30 -11.54
C TYR A 189 7.58 6.99 -12.53
N GLN A 190 8.59 7.85 -12.60
CA GLN A 190 9.67 7.67 -13.59
C GLN A 190 10.53 6.45 -13.25
N LYS A 191 10.91 6.31 -11.99
CA LYS A 191 11.66 5.14 -11.53
C LYS A 191 10.90 3.84 -11.81
N PHE A 192 9.59 3.82 -11.53
CA PHE A 192 8.77 2.63 -11.80
C PHE A 192 8.73 2.31 -13.31
N LEU A 193 8.50 3.31 -14.15
CA LEU A 193 8.44 3.13 -15.59
C LEU A 193 9.76 2.61 -16.15
N ASP A 194 10.89 3.16 -15.71
CA ASP A 194 12.22 2.74 -16.11
C ASP A 194 12.51 1.30 -15.67
N GLU A 195 12.19 0.96 -14.41
CA GLU A 195 12.40 -0.38 -13.88
C GLU A 195 11.54 -1.45 -14.59
N VAL A 196 10.26 -1.16 -14.85
CA VAL A 196 9.39 -2.13 -15.54
C VAL A 196 9.76 -2.28 -17.01
N SER A 197 10.17 -1.19 -17.68
CA SER A 197 10.57 -1.22 -19.09
C SER A 197 11.90 -1.93 -19.32
N ALA A 198 12.77 -1.99 -18.31
CA ALA A 198 14.07 -2.67 -18.42
C ALA A 198 13.97 -4.20 -18.31
N ILE A 199 12.82 -4.75 -17.93
CA ILE A 199 12.63 -6.19 -17.72
C ILE A 199 12.11 -6.84 -19.00
N SER A 200 12.81 -7.86 -19.48
CA SER A 200 12.33 -8.73 -20.56
C SER A 200 11.13 -9.57 -20.10
N PHE A 201 10.25 -9.87 -21.01
CA PHE A 201 9.05 -10.65 -20.74
C PHE A 201 8.91 -11.79 -21.75
N LYS A 202 8.10 -12.80 -21.35
CA LYS A 202 7.81 -13.93 -22.19
C LYS A 202 6.87 -13.50 -23.33
N PRO A 203 7.21 -13.78 -24.59
CA PRO A 203 6.32 -13.48 -25.72
C PRO A 203 5.01 -14.23 -25.58
N LYS A 204 3.94 -13.63 -26.05
CA LYS A 204 2.60 -14.23 -26.08
C LYS A 204 2.41 -15.03 -27.35
N SER A 205 1.57 -16.06 -27.26
CA SER A 205 1.01 -16.71 -28.43
C SER A 205 -0.11 -15.86 -29.07
N ASN A 206 -0.42 -16.13 -30.33
CA ASN A 206 -1.51 -15.42 -31.02
C ASN A 206 -2.85 -15.62 -30.29
N ASN A 207 -3.58 -14.53 -30.13
CA ASN A 207 -4.89 -14.50 -29.45
C ASN A 207 -4.84 -14.96 -27.98
N GLU A 208 -3.66 -14.98 -27.33
CA GLU A 208 -3.55 -15.26 -25.90
C GLU A 208 -3.87 -14.01 -25.09
N VAL A 209 -4.75 -14.15 -24.10
CA VAL A 209 -5.02 -13.11 -23.10
C VAL A 209 -4.43 -13.54 -21.76
N VAL A 210 -3.56 -12.72 -21.20
CA VAL A 210 -2.84 -13.03 -19.97
C VAL A 210 -3.44 -12.24 -18.81
N ILE A 211 -3.89 -12.96 -17.77
CA ILE A 211 -4.53 -12.37 -16.59
C ILE A 211 -3.66 -12.59 -15.37
N LEU A 212 -3.30 -11.50 -14.69
CA LEU A 212 -2.52 -11.48 -13.46
C LEU A 212 -3.41 -11.23 -12.24
N HIS A 213 -3.28 -12.07 -11.21
CA HIS A 213 -3.75 -11.78 -9.86
C HIS A 213 -2.65 -12.07 -8.85
N SER A 214 -2.14 -11.04 -8.17
CA SER A 214 -1.00 -11.16 -7.25
C SER A 214 -1.28 -10.46 -5.91
N PRO A 215 -1.93 -11.15 -4.95
CA PRO A 215 -2.06 -10.62 -3.60
C PRO A 215 -0.67 -10.48 -2.95
N SER A 216 -0.44 -9.41 -2.21
CA SER A 216 0.87 -9.13 -1.59
C SER A 216 1.28 -10.17 -0.53
N SER A 217 0.34 -10.91 0.01
CA SER A 217 0.58 -11.94 1.03
C SER A 217 -0.35 -13.12 0.80
N VAL A 218 0.22 -14.32 0.77
CA VAL A 218 -0.54 -15.58 0.66
C VAL A 218 -1.49 -15.75 1.85
N LYS A 219 -1.03 -15.39 3.07
CA LYS A 219 -1.83 -15.51 4.30
C LYS A 219 -3.05 -14.59 4.34
N LYS A 220 -3.06 -13.50 3.58
CA LYS A 220 -4.15 -12.52 3.54
C LYS A 220 -4.82 -12.46 2.17
N SER A 221 -4.68 -13.52 1.38
CA SER A 221 -5.24 -13.58 0.02
C SER A 221 -6.77 -13.48 0.02
N ASN A 222 -7.42 -14.06 1.03
CA ASN A 222 -8.88 -14.02 1.16
C ASN A 222 -9.43 -12.60 1.36
N LEU A 223 -8.69 -11.71 2.04
CA LEU A 223 -9.06 -10.29 2.16
C LEU A 223 -9.12 -9.57 0.80
N LYS A 224 -8.43 -10.09 -0.20
CA LYS A 224 -8.51 -9.59 -1.58
C LYS A 224 -9.57 -10.31 -2.41
N GLY A 225 -10.22 -11.35 -1.88
CA GLY A 225 -11.19 -12.16 -2.58
C GLY A 225 -10.57 -13.19 -3.54
N THR A 226 -9.33 -13.62 -3.28
CA THR A 226 -8.57 -14.53 -4.15
C THR A 226 -9.34 -15.80 -4.47
N ASN A 227 -9.99 -16.44 -3.50
CA ASN A 227 -10.75 -17.67 -3.74
C ASN A 227 -11.90 -17.45 -4.74
N HIS A 228 -12.58 -16.30 -4.66
CA HIS A 228 -13.63 -15.96 -5.61
C HIS A 228 -13.05 -15.66 -7.00
N ILE A 229 -12.01 -14.84 -7.06
CA ILE A 229 -11.30 -14.53 -8.30
C ILE A 229 -10.86 -15.81 -9.00
N MET A 230 -10.26 -16.75 -8.27
CA MET A 230 -9.85 -18.05 -8.78
C MET A 230 -11.00 -18.88 -9.32
N SER A 231 -12.13 -18.91 -8.61
CA SER A 231 -13.33 -19.61 -9.07
C SER A 231 -13.81 -19.09 -10.43
N VAL A 232 -13.85 -17.76 -10.59
CA VAL A 232 -14.25 -17.13 -11.87
C VAL A 232 -13.22 -17.41 -12.97
N LEU A 233 -11.93 -17.27 -12.68
CA LEU A 233 -10.87 -17.51 -13.67
C LEU A 233 -10.83 -18.96 -14.14
N ASN A 234 -10.94 -19.92 -13.21
CA ASN A 234 -10.98 -21.35 -13.56
C ASN A 234 -12.21 -21.69 -14.44
N LYS A 235 -13.35 -21.08 -14.17
CA LYS A 235 -14.56 -21.24 -15.00
C LYS A 235 -14.33 -20.71 -16.43
N LEU A 236 -13.71 -19.53 -16.56
CA LEU A 236 -13.40 -18.94 -17.86
C LEU A 236 -12.42 -19.80 -18.65
N VAL A 237 -11.36 -20.31 -18.03
CA VAL A 237 -10.40 -21.21 -18.66
C VAL A 237 -11.07 -22.52 -19.07
N ALA A 238 -11.87 -23.14 -18.19
CA ALA A 238 -12.56 -24.41 -18.46
C ALA A 238 -13.59 -24.29 -19.59
N SER A 239 -14.10 -23.11 -19.88
CA SER A 239 -15.04 -22.88 -20.99
C SER A 239 -14.42 -23.13 -22.38
N ASN A 240 -13.08 -23.09 -22.49
CA ASN A 240 -12.31 -23.18 -23.74
C ASN A 240 -12.75 -22.18 -24.82
N LYS A 241 -13.52 -21.16 -24.45
CA LYS A 241 -13.97 -20.11 -25.40
C LYS A 241 -12.85 -19.15 -25.78
N TYR A 242 -11.94 -18.92 -24.85
CA TYR A 242 -10.84 -17.97 -24.99
C TYR A 242 -9.50 -18.65 -24.67
N ASN A 243 -8.43 -18.25 -25.35
CA ASN A 243 -7.08 -18.68 -25.02
C ASN A 243 -6.53 -17.81 -23.86
N ILE A 244 -6.69 -18.28 -22.63
CA ILE A 244 -6.35 -17.54 -21.40
C ILE A 244 -5.17 -18.20 -20.72
N ARG A 245 -4.14 -17.39 -20.41
CA ARG A 245 -3.05 -17.77 -19.52
C ARG A 245 -3.15 -17.02 -18.21
N LEU A 246 -3.09 -17.74 -17.09
CA LEU A 246 -3.14 -17.16 -15.75
C LEU A 246 -1.74 -17.01 -15.16
N ILE A 247 -1.47 -15.87 -14.54
CA ILE A 247 -0.30 -15.62 -13.69
C ILE A 247 -0.78 -15.46 -12.26
N LEU A 248 -0.51 -16.49 -11.44
CA LEU A 248 -1.03 -16.63 -10.07
C LEU A 248 0.14 -16.93 -9.12
N PRO A 249 0.99 -15.97 -8.80
CA PRO A 249 2.21 -16.19 -8.02
C PRO A 249 1.96 -16.79 -6.63
N ALA A 250 0.78 -16.57 -6.04
CA ALA A 250 0.42 -17.10 -4.74
C ALA A 250 0.26 -18.63 -4.73
N GLU A 251 -0.22 -19.22 -5.83
CA GLU A 251 -0.40 -20.68 -5.96
C GLU A 251 0.93 -21.40 -6.18
N ASN A 252 1.85 -20.77 -6.93
CA ASN A 252 3.16 -21.34 -7.23
C ASN A 252 4.14 -21.29 -6.03
N ASN A 253 3.70 -20.79 -4.89
CA ASN A 253 4.56 -20.43 -3.76
C ASN A 253 4.62 -21.49 -2.65
N VAL A 254 4.14 -22.71 -2.88
CA VAL A 254 4.13 -23.81 -1.90
C VAL A 254 5.54 -24.17 -1.41
N GLU A 255 6.57 -23.91 -2.21
CA GLU A 255 7.98 -24.19 -1.87
C GLU A 255 8.73 -22.98 -1.27
N ARG A 256 8.17 -21.77 -1.32
CA ARG A 256 8.86 -20.58 -0.83
C ARG A 256 8.64 -20.38 0.67
N LYS A 257 9.72 -20.29 1.45
CA LYS A 257 9.71 -19.97 2.89
C LYS A 257 9.23 -18.53 3.21
N THR A 258 8.70 -17.77 2.24
CA THR A 258 8.30 -16.38 2.41
C THR A 258 6.78 -16.24 2.35
N ASN A 259 6.21 -15.30 3.12
CA ASN A 259 4.78 -15.01 3.11
C ASN A 259 4.33 -14.14 1.91
N TYR A 260 5.22 -13.86 0.96
CA TYR A 260 4.96 -12.98 -0.17
C TYR A 260 4.74 -13.79 -1.45
N SER A 261 3.81 -13.36 -2.29
CA SER A 261 3.45 -14.09 -3.51
C SER A 261 4.48 -13.95 -4.63
N ALA A 262 5.12 -12.79 -4.77
CA ALA A 262 6.13 -12.53 -5.78
C ALA A 262 7.21 -11.55 -5.25
N SER A 263 8.42 -11.65 -5.77
CA SER A 263 9.43 -10.61 -5.61
C SER A 263 9.10 -9.39 -6.48
N ARG A 264 9.75 -8.25 -6.22
CA ARG A 264 9.55 -7.03 -7.03
C ARG A 264 9.92 -7.23 -8.50
N TYR A 265 11.03 -7.92 -8.74
CA TYR A 265 11.51 -8.24 -10.10
C TYR A 265 10.51 -9.15 -10.85
N GLU A 266 10.03 -10.20 -10.21
CA GLU A 266 9.01 -11.08 -10.78
C GLU A 266 7.71 -10.32 -11.08
N LEU A 267 7.29 -9.43 -10.19
CA LEU A 267 6.08 -8.64 -10.38
C LEU A 267 6.20 -7.72 -11.60
N PHE A 268 7.36 -7.13 -11.85
CA PHE A 268 7.61 -6.35 -13.07
C PHE A 268 7.52 -7.18 -14.33
N SER A 269 8.10 -8.41 -14.33
CA SER A 269 7.95 -9.34 -15.45
C SER A 269 6.47 -9.68 -15.68
N TYR A 270 5.73 -9.94 -14.61
CA TYR A 270 4.29 -10.24 -14.71
C TYR A 270 3.48 -9.06 -15.24
N TYR A 271 3.81 -7.82 -14.87
CA TYR A 271 3.19 -6.66 -15.50
C TYR A 271 3.46 -6.61 -17.00
N ASN A 272 4.68 -6.87 -17.45
CA ASN A 272 4.99 -6.85 -18.87
C ASN A 272 4.23 -7.93 -19.65
N GLU A 273 4.02 -9.11 -19.06
CA GLU A 273 3.30 -10.22 -19.68
C GLU A 273 1.78 -10.05 -19.68
N ALA A 274 1.22 -9.49 -18.61
CA ALA A 274 -0.23 -9.41 -18.41
C ALA A 274 -0.91 -8.45 -19.39
N ASP A 275 -2.17 -8.74 -19.73
CA ASP A 275 -3.11 -7.82 -20.35
C ASP A 275 -4.06 -7.23 -19.32
N ILE A 276 -4.49 -8.06 -18.39
CA ILE A 276 -5.48 -7.74 -17.35
C ILE A 276 -4.84 -7.99 -16.00
N VAL A 277 -4.99 -7.06 -15.08
CA VAL A 277 -4.56 -7.19 -13.68
C VAL A 277 -5.78 -7.06 -12.77
N ILE A 278 -6.05 -8.10 -11.96
CA ILE A 278 -7.11 -8.08 -10.97
C ILE A 278 -6.51 -7.80 -9.60
N ASP A 279 -6.90 -6.69 -8.96
CA ASP A 279 -6.34 -6.32 -7.65
C ASP A 279 -7.13 -6.99 -6.51
N GLN A 280 -8.37 -6.57 -6.25
CA GLN A 280 -9.15 -7.08 -5.12
C GLN A 280 -10.67 -6.90 -5.32
N MET A 281 -11.46 -7.81 -4.68
CA MET A 281 -12.92 -7.86 -4.81
C MET A 281 -13.67 -7.66 -3.49
N ILE A 282 -12.98 -7.43 -2.35
CA ILE A 282 -13.59 -7.40 -1.01
C ILE A 282 -13.39 -6.07 -0.29
N ILE A 283 -12.16 -5.53 -0.31
CA ILE A 283 -11.79 -4.35 0.50
C ILE A 283 -12.57 -3.09 0.13
N GLY A 284 -12.97 -2.95 -1.13
CA GLY A 284 -13.76 -1.81 -1.59
C GLY A 284 -12.96 -0.57 -1.96
N TRP A 285 -11.65 -0.70 -2.16
CA TRP A 285 -10.77 0.34 -2.69
C TRP A 285 -9.53 -0.28 -3.33
N TYR A 286 -9.07 0.29 -4.44
CA TYR A 286 -7.88 -0.18 -5.14
C TYR A 286 -6.58 0.07 -4.36
N GLY A 287 -5.55 -0.72 -4.66
CA GLY A 287 -4.25 -0.66 -3.99
C GLY A 287 -3.10 -0.27 -4.91
N LEU A 288 -1.87 -0.40 -4.38
CA LEU A 288 -0.63 -0.11 -5.13
C LEU A 288 -0.53 -0.97 -6.40
N LEU A 289 -0.96 -2.23 -6.36
CA LEU A 289 -0.98 -3.12 -7.53
C LEU A 289 -1.75 -2.51 -8.70
N SER A 290 -2.90 -1.90 -8.43
CA SER A 290 -3.72 -1.22 -9.45
C SER A 290 -2.98 -0.04 -10.06
N VAL A 291 -2.38 0.81 -9.23
CA VAL A 291 -1.67 2.02 -9.68
C VAL A 291 -0.45 1.64 -10.54
N GLU A 292 0.32 0.65 -10.12
CA GLU A 292 1.47 0.15 -10.87
C GLU A 292 1.07 -0.48 -12.21
N ALA A 293 0.00 -1.28 -12.22
CA ALA A 293 -0.51 -1.89 -13.44
C ALA A 293 -1.00 -0.84 -14.45
N LEU A 294 -1.60 0.27 -14.00
CA LEU A 294 -1.99 1.38 -14.87
C LEU A 294 -0.77 2.05 -15.51
N VAL A 295 0.35 2.26 -14.77
CA VAL A 295 1.58 2.78 -15.36
C VAL A 295 2.16 1.80 -16.38
N ALA A 296 2.09 0.50 -16.11
CA ALA A 296 2.48 -0.54 -17.05
C ALA A 296 1.53 -0.68 -18.25
N GLY A 297 0.43 0.11 -18.31
CA GLY A 297 -0.52 0.15 -19.43
C GLY A 297 -1.43 -1.07 -19.51
N LYS A 298 -1.86 -1.60 -18.37
CA LYS A 298 -2.71 -2.80 -18.30
C LYS A 298 -4.16 -2.47 -18.01
N TYR A 299 -5.09 -3.30 -18.47
CA TYR A 299 -6.44 -3.25 -17.92
C TYR A 299 -6.39 -3.61 -16.44
N VAL A 300 -6.99 -2.78 -15.60
CA VAL A 300 -7.06 -3.01 -14.18
C VAL A 300 -8.50 -3.22 -13.76
N VAL A 301 -8.75 -4.32 -13.05
CA VAL A 301 -10.06 -4.63 -12.48
C VAL A 301 -9.95 -4.62 -10.97
N SER A 302 -10.82 -3.84 -10.30
CA SER A 302 -10.88 -3.78 -8.84
C SER A 302 -12.28 -3.44 -8.36
N TYR A 303 -12.61 -3.87 -7.15
CA TYR A 303 -13.84 -3.47 -6.48
C TYR A 303 -13.67 -2.12 -5.79
N VAL A 304 -14.58 -1.20 -6.08
CA VAL A 304 -14.75 0.04 -5.34
C VAL A 304 -16.15 0.05 -4.74
N GLU A 305 -16.23 0.21 -3.42
CA GLU A 305 -17.50 0.28 -2.71
C GLU A 305 -18.33 1.48 -3.18
N GLU A 306 -19.62 1.30 -3.39
CA GLU A 306 -20.53 2.34 -3.92
C GLU A 306 -20.44 3.63 -3.12
N SER A 307 -20.45 3.51 -1.79
CA SER A 307 -20.39 4.66 -0.87
C SER A 307 -19.06 5.43 -0.91
N LEU A 308 -18.05 4.90 -1.61
CA LEU A 308 -16.73 5.53 -1.76
C LEU A 308 -16.48 6.06 -3.17
N LYS A 309 -17.42 5.89 -4.11
CA LYS A 309 -17.24 6.34 -5.48
C LYS A 309 -17.03 7.85 -5.61
N GLU A 310 -17.61 8.63 -4.70
CA GLU A 310 -17.42 10.08 -4.66
C GLU A 310 -15.98 10.48 -4.28
N GLU A 311 -15.25 9.60 -3.62
CA GLU A 311 -13.82 9.82 -3.28
C GLU A 311 -12.88 9.41 -4.45
N LEU A 312 -13.41 8.86 -5.55
CA LEU A 312 -12.62 8.55 -6.72
C LEU A 312 -12.15 9.83 -7.41
N PHE A 313 -10.89 9.81 -7.82
CA PHE A 313 -10.41 10.88 -8.68
C PHE A 313 -11.11 10.84 -10.03
N PRO A 314 -11.39 12.02 -10.63
CA PRO A 314 -12.05 12.11 -11.92
C PRO A 314 -11.38 11.23 -12.98
N GLU A 315 -12.18 10.69 -13.89
CA GLU A 315 -11.73 9.88 -15.03
C GLU A 315 -10.93 8.63 -14.63
N CYS A 316 -11.22 8.03 -13.46
CA CYS A 316 -10.55 6.83 -12.98
C CYS A 316 -10.60 5.71 -14.03
N PRO A 317 -9.45 5.22 -14.53
CA PRO A 317 -9.41 4.26 -15.63
C PRO A 317 -9.59 2.80 -15.17
N ILE A 318 -9.79 2.55 -13.88
CA ILE A 318 -9.99 1.22 -13.33
C ILE A 318 -11.37 0.71 -13.73
N LYS A 319 -11.43 -0.49 -14.31
CA LYS A 319 -12.68 -1.19 -14.57
C LYS A 319 -13.24 -1.74 -13.25
N MET A 320 -14.39 -1.22 -12.84
CA MET A 320 -14.98 -1.59 -11.55
C MET A 320 -15.77 -2.88 -11.68
N ALA A 321 -15.50 -3.82 -10.79
CA ALA A 321 -16.25 -5.06 -10.66
C ALA A 321 -16.38 -5.45 -9.18
N ASP A 322 -17.46 -6.10 -8.84
CA ASP A 322 -17.67 -6.79 -7.56
C ASP A 322 -17.68 -8.31 -7.76
N VAL A 323 -17.94 -9.07 -6.69
CA VAL A 323 -17.99 -10.53 -6.74
C VAL A 323 -19.09 -11.06 -7.69
N ASN A 324 -20.14 -10.31 -7.97
CA ASN A 324 -21.24 -10.72 -8.82
C ASN A 324 -21.00 -10.35 -10.29
N THR A 325 -20.20 -9.32 -10.55
CA THR A 325 -20.02 -8.74 -11.88
C THR A 325 -18.67 -9.05 -12.50
N LEU A 326 -17.71 -9.62 -11.73
CA LEU A 326 -16.35 -9.90 -12.17
C LEU A 326 -16.28 -10.69 -13.47
N GLU A 327 -17.03 -11.79 -13.57
CA GLU A 327 -17.04 -12.65 -14.78
C GLU A 327 -17.45 -11.85 -16.03
N LYS A 328 -18.53 -11.09 -15.92
CA LYS A 328 -19.03 -10.24 -17.01
C LYS A 328 -18.01 -9.21 -17.46
N VAL A 329 -17.43 -8.49 -16.50
CA VAL A 329 -16.42 -7.44 -16.79
C VAL A 329 -15.17 -8.04 -17.44
N LEU A 330 -14.70 -9.21 -16.98
CA LEU A 330 -13.58 -9.89 -17.60
C LEU A 330 -13.87 -10.30 -19.05
N ILE A 331 -15.07 -10.85 -19.33
CA ILE A 331 -15.47 -11.22 -20.69
C ILE A 331 -15.48 -9.99 -21.61
N GLU A 332 -16.04 -8.87 -21.16
CA GLU A 332 -16.06 -7.63 -21.92
C GLU A 332 -14.64 -7.16 -22.27
N ILE A 333 -13.72 -7.18 -21.30
CA ILE A 333 -12.31 -6.77 -21.52
C ILE A 333 -11.61 -7.75 -22.48
N ILE A 334 -11.79 -9.06 -22.29
CA ILE A 334 -11.19 -10.08 -23.16
C ILE A 334 -11.63 -9.87 -24.61
N GLU A 335 -12.93 -9.62 -24.83
CA GLU A 335 -13.47 -9.37 -26.17
C GLU A 335 -12.97 -8.03 -26.77
N GLU A 336 -12.76 -7.01 -25.94
CA GLU A 336 -12.11 -5.76 -26.38
C GLU A 336 -10.67 -6.01 -26.85
N ILE A 337 -9.88 -6.79 -26.11
CA ILE A 337 -8.50 -7.14 -26.45
C ILE A 337 -8.44 -7.94 -27.76
N LEU A 338 -9.30 -8.97 -27.89
CA LEU A 338 -9.33 -9.83 -29.09
C LEU A 338 -9.79 -9.10 -30.36
N LYS A 339 -10.57 -8.03 -30.23
CA LYS A 339 -10.95 -7.14 -31.35
C LYS A 339 -9.87 -6.12 -31.71
N GLY A 340 -8.68 -6.24 -31.11
CA GLY A 340 -7.57 -5.32 -31.36
C GLY A 340 -7.77 -3.92 -30.77
N LYS A 341 -8.77 -3.75 -29.91
CA LYS A 341 -8.85 -2.56 -29.08
C LYS A 341 -7.72 -2.65 -28.09
N ASN A 342 -6.64 -1.95 -28.43
CA ASN A 342 -5.48 -1.89 -27.57
C ASN A 342 -5.89 -1.29 -26.22
N PRO A 343 -5.46 -1.84 -25.07
CA PRO A 343 -5.62 -1.20 -23.77
C PRO A 343 -4.98 0.19 -23.72
N PHE A 344 -4.34 0.59 -24.78
CA PHE A 344 -3.57 1.82 -24.95
C PHE A 344 -4.39 3.08 -25.03
N MET A 345 -5.17 3.23 -24.02
CA MET A 345 -5.26 4.52 -23.41
C MET A 345 -4.06 4.69 -22.45
N CYS A 346 -2.88 4.13 -22.78
CA CYS A 346 -1.68 4.20 -21.95
C CYS A 346 -1.40 5.62 -21.47
N ASP A 347 -1.57 6.60 -22.36
CA ASP A 347 -1.32 7.98 -22.01
C ASP A 347 -2.38 8.53 -21.04
N ILE A 348 -3.64 8.15 -21.19
CA ILE A 348 -4.70 8.55 -20.26
C ILE A 348 -4.47 7.93 -18.89
N GLN A 349 -4.18 6.63 -18.82
CA GLN A 349 -3.89 5.94 -17.57
C GLN A 349 -2.65 6.51 -16.89
N ARG A 350 -1.57 6.70 -17.65
CA ARG A 350 -0.32 7.26 -17.15
C ARG A 350 -0.47 8.70 -16.67
N ASN A 351 -1.20 9.54 -17.41
CA ASN A 351 -1.50 10.91 -17.01
C ASN A 351 -2.37 10.96 -15.76
N TRP A 352 -3.34 10.06 -15.64
CA TRP A 352 -4.16 9.93 -14.43
C TRP A 352 -3.29 9.55 -13.22
N VAL A 353 -2.37 8.56 -13.36
CA VAL A 353 -1.46 8.19 -12.28
C VAL A 353 -0.51 9.35 -11.95
N LYS A 354 0.08 10.03 -12.93
CA LYS A 354 0.91 11.21 -12.68
C LYS A 354 0.17 12.25 -11.87
N LYS A 355 -1.07 12.54 -12.23
CA LYS A 355 -1.87 13.59 -11.59
C LYS A 355 -2.26 13.24 -10.15
N TYR A 356 -2.65 11.99 -9.88
CA TYR A 356 -3.29 11.61 -8.61
C TYR A 356 -2.50 10.63 -7.76
N HIS A 357 -1.38 10.10 -8.26
CA HIS A 357 -0.59 9.08 -7.58
C HIS A 357 0.92 9.34 -7.59
N THR A 358 1.33 10.60 -7.74
CA THR A 358 2.71 11.03 -7.52
C THR A 358 2.77 12.04 -6.38
N ILE A 359 3.89 12.03 -5.65
CA ILE A 359 4.05 12.93 -4.51
C ILE A 359 4.18 14.40 -4.96
N GLU A 360 4.73 14.64 -6.14
CA GLU A 360 4.90 15.98 -6.71
C GLU A 360 3.56 16.69 -6.89
N ASN A 361 2.52 15.95 -7.27
CA ASN A 361 1.18 16.47 -7.50
C ASN A 361 0.23 16.33 -6.32
N MET A 362 0.55 15.43 -5.36
CA MET A 362 -0.30 15.11 -4.21
C MET A 362 0.40 15.44 -2.88
N ASN A 363 1.20 16.51 -2.81
CA ASN A 363 1.99 16.82 -1.63
C ASN A 363 1.31 17.71 -0.59
N GLU A 364 0.18 18.31 -0.90
CA GLU A 364 -0.46 19.35 -0.09
C GLU A 364 -0.78 18.89 1.34
N GLU A 365 -1.35 17.72 1.48
CA GLU A 365 -1.68 17.10 2.76
C GLU A 365 -0.42 16.75 3.57
N LEU A 366 0.63 16.27 2.90
CA LEU A 366 1.91 15.98 3.56
C LEU A 366 2.57 17.25 4.07
N LEU A 367 2.58 18.32 3.26
CA LEU A 367 3.10 19.62 3.69
C LEU A 367 2.35 20.15 4.91
N THR A 368 1.04 19.98 4.93
CA THR A 368 0.21 20.34 6.10
C THR A 368 0.55 19.48 7.30
N ALA A 369 0.66 18.15 7.11
CA ALA A 369 1.03 17.23 8.18
C ALA A 369 2.42 17.55 8.77
N TRP A 370 3.35 18.00 7.95
CA TRP A 370 4.70 18.41 8.40
C TRP A 370 4.79 19.88 8.86
N HIS A 371 3.65 20.59 8.90
CA HIS A 371 3.57 21.99 9.32
C HIS A 371 4.40 22.94 8.43
N LEU A 372 4.33 22.76 7.12
CA LEU A 372 5.09 23.53 6.13
C LEU A 372 4.23 24.45 5.26
N LYS A 373 2.89 24.44 5.39
CA LYS A 373 1.94 25.17 4.53
C LYS A 373 1.89 26.69 4.72
N SER A 374 2.55 27.24 5.69
CA SER A 374 2.33 28.67 6.04
C SER A 374 3.20 29.67 5.29
N ASN A 375 3.79 29.37 4.13
CA ASN A 375 4.46 30.38 3.29
C ASN A 375 4.90 29.77 1.93
N ILE A 376 3.93 29.43 1.08
CA ILE A 376 4.18 29.32 -0.37
C ILE A 376 3.35 30.38 -1.06
#